data_83052a74250e6d024f7e339692a7877b
#
_entry.id   83052a74250e6d024f7e339692a7877b
#
_cell.length_a   1.000
_cell.length_b   1.000
_cell.length_c   1.000
_cell.angle_alpha   90.00
_cell.angle_beta   90.00
_cell.angle_gamma   90.00
#
_symmetry.space_group_name_H-M   'P 1'
#
loop_
_entity.id
_entity.type
_entity.pdbx_description
1 polymer ?
#
loop_
_entity_poly.entity_id
_entity_poly.type
_entity_poly.pdbx_seq_one_letter_code
_entity_poly.pdbx_strand_id
1 'polypeptide(L)'
;MDMNANDGIAANREYKDRLFTFIFGKEENRPYLLQLYNALNGTSYTDPSELEITTLQDVIYIRQKNDISFLLDSELSLYEQQSSYNPNMPLRGLMYFSALYRQFLSRQGTDLYSSSLVKIPSPRYVVFYNGLRELPDVSKLRLSDAFEIPDVSGEFEWTATVYNVNAGRNPAIMESCAALAQYADFIQWVRENSETMPVK
;
A
#
# COMPACT_ATOMS: atom_id res chain seq x y z
N MET A 1 6.75 8.39 -37.52
CA MET A 1 5.76 8.53 -36.43
C MET A 1 6.39 7.88 -35.22
N ASP A 2 7.04 8.69 -34.40
CA ASP A 2 7.71 8.21 -33.20
C ASP A 2 6.64 7.91 -32.15
N MET A 3 6.36 6.63 -31.92
CA MET A 3 5.61 6.23 -30.73
C MET A 3 6.48 6.54 -29.51
N ASN A 4 6.00 7.45 -28.69
CA ASN A 4 6.70 7.93 -27.52
C ASN A 4 7.02 6.75 -26.56
N ALA A 5 8.30 6.53 -26.29
CA ALA A 5 8.77 5.57 -25.27
C ALA A 5 8.10 5.80 -23.88
N ASN A 6 7.57 7.00 -23.65
CA ASN A 6 6.82 7.37 -22.45
C ASN A 6 5.46 6.68 -22.32
N ASP A 7 4.77 6.39 -23.43
CA ASP A 7 3.44 5.75 -23.39
C ASP A 7 3.53 4.26 -22.99
N GLY A 8 4.59 3.57 -23.41
CA GLY A 8 4.83 2.18 -23.02
C GLY A 8 5.19 2.04 -21.52
N ILE A 9 5.91 3.02 -20.97
CA ILE A 9 6.27 3.04 -19.54
C ILE A 9 5.06 3.36 -18.66
N ALA A 10 4.18 4.27 -19.10
CA ALA A 10 2.95 4.61 -18.38
C ALA A 10 1.97 3.43 -18.36
N ALA A 11 1.71 2.79 -19.50
CA ALA A 11 0.87 1.59 -19.59
C ALA A 11 1.39 0.43 -18.72
N ASN A 12 2.72 0.26 -18.65
CA ASN A 12 3.35 -0.79 -17.83
C ASN A 12 3.22 -0.53 -16.32
N ARG A 13 3.13 0.73 -15.88
CA ARG A 13 2.92 1.09 -14.45
C ARG A 13 1.48 0.82 -14.02
N GLU A 14 0.50 1.31 -14.76
CA GLU A 14 -0.92 1.12 -14.45
C GLU A 14 -1.31 -0.35 -14.34
N TYR A 15 -0.71 -1.21 -15.16
CA TYR A 15 -0.98 -2.63 -15.15
C TYR A 15 -0.55 -3.29 -13.82
N LYS A 16 0.62 -2.94 -13.28
CA LYS A 16 1.13 -3.50 -12.02
C LYS A 16 0.28 -3.10 -10.83
N ASP A 17 -0.09 -1.82 -10.78
CA ASP A 17 -0.95 -1.26 -9.73
C ASP A 17 -2.33 -1.91 -9.77
N ARG A 18 -2.91 -2.07 -10.97
CA ARG A 18 -4.20 -2.74 -11.17
C ARG A 18 -4.17 -4.21 -10.78
N LEU A 19 -3.08 -4.93 -11.09
CA LEU A 19 -2.95 -6.34 -10.74
C LEU A 19 -2.85 -6.53 -9.23
N PHE A 20 -2.06 -5.71 -8.53
CA PHE A 20 -1.94 -5.75 -7.07
C PHE A 20 -3.30 -5.50 -6.41
N THR A 21 -3.98 -4.43 -6.81
CA THR A 21 -5.32 -4.11 -6.31
C THR A 21 -6.35 -5.19 -6.67
N PHE A 22 -6.24 -5.82 -7.84
CA PHE A 22 -7.10 -6.94 -8.22
C PHE A 22 -6.90 -8.15 -7.30
N ILE A 23 -5.65 -8.53 -7.00
CA ILE A 23 -5.34 -9.70 -6.17
C ILE A 23 -5.73 -9.48 -4.71
N PHE A 24 -5.43 -8.29 -4.14
CA PHE A 24 -5.53 -8.06 -2.70
C PHE A 24 -6.66 -7.11 -2.29
N GLY A 25 -7.22 -6.31 -3.20
CA GLY A 25 -8.16 -5.25 -2.87
C GLY A 25 -9.63 -5.58 -3.10
N LYS A 26 -9.94 -6.75 -3.67
CA LYS A 26 -11.33 -7.16 -3.94
C LYS A 26 -11.94 -7.94 -2.79
N GLU A 27 -13.25 -7.74 -2.57
CA GLU A 27 -14.04 -8.46 -1.55
C GLU A 27 -13.93 -9.98 -1.66
N GLU A 28 -14.03 -10.52 -2.87
CA GLU A 28 -13.90 -11.95 -3.14
C GLU A 28 -12.50 -12.51 -2.83
N ASN A 29 -11.50 -11.65 -2.75
CA ASN A 29 -10.09 -11.98 -2.55
C ASN A 29 -9.60 -11.70 -1.11
N ARG A 30 -10.49 -11.43 -0.16
CA ARG A 30 -10.15 -11.27 1.27
C ARG A 30 -9.23 -12.37 1.82
N PRO A 31 -9.34 -13.65 1.44
CA PRO A 31 -8.39 -14.67 1.90
C PRO A 31 -6.94 -14.37 1.54
N TYR A 32 -6.67 -13.81 0.35
CA TYR A 32 -5.31 -13.41 -0.04
C TYR A 32 -4.82 -12.21 0.73
N LEU A 33 -5.71 -11.23 0.98
CA LEU A 33 -5.37 -10.07 1.82
C LEU A 33 -5.06 -10.48 3.26
N LEU A 34 -5.83 -11.41 3.83
CA LEU A 34 -5.58 -11.95 5.16
C LEU A 34 -4.25 -12.71 5.22
N GLN A 35 -3.95 -13.53 4.21
CA GLN A 35 -2.66 -14.21 4.11
C GLN A 35 -1.50 -13.21 4.06
N LEU A 36 -1.63 -12.14 3.28
CA LEU A 36 -0.63 -11.08 3.21
C LEU A 36 -0.46 -10.37 4.55
N TYR A 37 -1.57 -10.03 5.22
CA TYR A 37 -1.55 -9.45 6.56
C TYR A 37 -0.82 -10.35 7.56
N ASN A 38 -1.17 -11.63 7.61
CA ASN A 38 -0.52 -12.61 8.48
C ASN A 38 0.99 -12.72 8.21
N ALA A 39 1.40 -12.77 6.94
CA ALA A 39 2.80 -12.86 6.54
C ALA A 39 3.62 -11.64 6.99
N LEU A 40 3.03 -10.43 6.94
CA LEU A 40 3.70 -9.19 7.35
C LEU A 40 3.78 -9.03 8.87
N ASN A 41 2.81 -9.58 9.61
CA ASN A 41 2.63 -9.34 11.03
C ASN A 41 3.03 -10.54 11.90
N GLY A 42 3.34 -11.71 11.30
CA GLY A 42 3.58 -12.94 12.05
C GLY A 42 2.34 -13.41 12.83
N THR A 43 1.15 -13.10 12.30
CA THR A 43 -0.13 -13.50 12.88
C THR A 43 -0.70 -14.72 12.17
N SER A 44 -1.79 -15.28 12.68
CA SER A 44 -2.43 -16.50 12.16
C SER A 44 -3.95 -16.40 12.13
N TYR A 45 -4.50 -15.25 11.76
CA TYR A 45 -5.93 -15.09 11.54
C TYR A 45 -6.42 -16.06 10.46
N THR A 46 -7.58 -16.66 10.67
CA THR A 46 -8.12 -17.70 9.77
C THR A 46 -9.44 -17.31 9.13
N ASP A 47 -10.15 -16.33 9.68
CA ASP A 47 -11.44 -15.88 9.16
C ASP A 47 -11.31 -14.59 8.34
N PRO A 48 -11.40 -14.68 6.99
CA PRO A 48 -11.33 -13.48 6.15
C PRO A 48 -12.50 -12.50 6.33
N SER A 49 -13.59 -12.94 6.97
CA SER A 49 -14.75 -12.06 7.21
C SER A 49 -14.49 -11.00 8.27
N GLU A 50 -13.45 -11.17 9.10
CA GLU A 50 -13.00 -10.16 10.07
C GLU A 50 -12.35 -8.93 9.40
N LEU A 51 -11.94 -9.03 8.13
CA LEU A 51 -11.43 -7.91 7.36
C LEU A 51 -12.58 -7.00 6.88
N GLU A 52 -12.54 -5.73 7.26
CA GLU A 52 -13.41 -4.70 6.68
C GLU A 52 -12.62 -3.84 5.68
N ILE A 53 -12.91 -3.99 4.38
CA ILE A 53 -12.27 -3.18 3.33
C ILE A 53 -12.83 -1.75 3.39
N THR A 54 -11.95 -0.78 3.55
CA THR A 54 -12.28 0.65 3.74
C THR A 54 -11.71 1.53 2.63
N THR A 55 -11.25 0.94 1.52
CA THR A 55 -10.59 1.63 0.42
C THR A 55 -11.35 2.89 -0.03
N LEU A 56 -10.63 4.01 -0.11
CA LEU A 56 -11.18 5.28 -0.59
C LEU A 56 -11.45 5.17 -2.10
N GLN A 57 -12.72 5.22 -2.47
CA GLN A 57 -13.14 5.44 -3.84
C GLN A 57 -13.24 6.96 -4.06
N ASP A 58 -12.84 7.44 -5.24
CA ASP A 58 -12.75 8.87 -5.61
C ASP A 58 -13.77 9.75 -4.89
N VAL A 59 -13.31 10.49 -3.87
CA VAL A 59 -14.09 11.58 -3.28
C VAL A 59 -13.97 12.78 -4.21
N ILE A 60 -15.09 13.27 -4.71
CA ILE A 60 -15.23 14.26 -5.81
C ILE A 60 -14.34 15.51 -5.67
N TYR A 61 -13.86 15.84 -4.46
CA TYR A 61 -13.07 17.03 -4.18
C TYR A 61 -11.58 16.82 -3.92
N ILE A 62 -11.15 15.59 -3.70
CA ILE A 62 -9.75 15.25 -3.47
C ILE A 62 -9.51 14.00 -4.30
N ARG A 63 -8.73 14.13 -5.39
CA ARG A 63 -8.29 12.99 -6.23
C ARG A 63 -7.35 12.05 -5.43
N GLN A 64 -7.79 11.65 -4.25
CA GLN A 64 -7.07 10.73 -3.37
C GLN A 64 -7.66 9.35 -3.53
N LYS A 65 -7.00 8.55 -4.31
CA LYS A 65 -7.27 7.12 -4.44
C LYS A 65 -6.10 6.39 -3.81
N ASN A 66 -6.37 5.58 -2.80
CA ASN A 66 -5.40 4.62 -2.27
C ASN A 66 -5.63 3.25 -2.88
N ASP A 67 -4.60 2.40 -2.91
CA ASP A 67 -4.72 1.08 -3.50
C ASP A 67 -5.62 0.17 -2.65
N ILE A 68 -5.25 -0.08 -1.39
CA ILE A 68 -6.02 -0.94 -0.50
C ILE A 68 -5.96 -0.37 0.92
N SER A 69 -7.12 -0.20 1.56
CA SER A 69 -7.19 0.02 3.00
C SER A 69 -8.25 -0.87 3.64
N PHE A 70 -7.99 -1.30 4.85
CA PHE A 70 -8.87 -2.20 5.58
C PHE A 70 -8.69 -2.07 7.09
N LEU A 71 -9.73 -2.46 7.82
CA LEU A 71 -9.72 -2.67 9.27
C LEU A 71 -9.64 -4.15 9.57
N LEU A 72 -8.77 -4.52 10.52
CA LEU A 72 -8.74 -5.82 11.15
C LEU A 72 -8.48 -5.60 12.63
N ASP A 73 -9.35 -6.12 13.49
CA ASP A 73 -9.37 -5.80 14.91
C ASP A 73 -9.42 -4.27 15.14
N SER A 74 -8.41 -3.74 15.80
CA SER A 74 -8.26 -2.30 16.06
C SER A 74 -7.09 -1.69 15.29
N GLU A 75 -6.73 -2.26 14.13
CA GLU A 75 -5.70 -1.74 13.23
C GLU A 75 -6.32 -1.30 11.89
N LEU A 76 -6.02 -0.08 11.48
CA LEU A 76 -6.33 0.45 10.16
C LEU A 76 -5.08 0.36 9.30
N SER A 77 -5.04 -0.62 8.41
CA SER A 77 -3.95 -0.84 7.48
C SER A 77 -4.18 -0.14 6.15
N LEU A 78 -3.12 0.50 5.64
CA LEU A 78 -3.06 1.07 4.29
C LEU A 78 -1.90 0.43 3.54
N TYR A 79 -2.20 -0.24 2.43
CA TYR A 79 -1.27 -0.93 1.55
C TYR A 79 -1.23 -0.24 0.19
N GLU A 80 -0.04 0.19 -0.21
CA GLU A 80 0.21 0.87 -1.48
C GLU A 80 1.25 0.11 -2.30
N GLN A 81 0.99 -0.10 -3.57
CA GLN A 81 1.96 -0.65 -4.50
C GLN A 81 2.69 0.48 -5.23
N GLN A 82 4.02 0.37 -5.37
CA GLN A 82 4.84 1.37 -6.05
C GLN A 82 5.83 0.70 -7.01
N SER A 83 5.70 0.99 -8.30
CA SER A 83 6.62 0.53 -9.34
C SER A 83 7.82 1.48 -9.54
N SER A 84 7.87 2.60 -8.83
CA SER A 84 8.98 3.54 -8.78
C SER A 84 9.23 4.00 -7.35
N TYR A 85 10.49 4.32 -7.01
CA TYR A 85 10.80 4.90 -5.72
C TYR A 85 10.17 6.30 -5.58
N ASN A 86 9.39 6.48 -4.53
CA ASN A 86 8.75 7.76 -4.23
C ASN A 86 9.02 8.15 -2.77
N PRO A 87 9.86 9.17 -2.49
CA PRO A 87 10.18 9.60 -1.14
C PRO A 87 8.98 10.29 -0.44
N ASN A 88 7.96 10.71 -1.19
CA ASN A 88 6.80 11.41 -0.65
C ASN A 88 5.72 10.45 -0.10
N MET A 89 6.00 9.14 -0.01
CA MET A 89 5.01 8.19 0.53
C MET A 89 4.54 8.55 1.93
N PRO A 90 5.37 8.99 2.91
CA PRO A 90 4.87 9.39 4.21
C PRO A 90 3.87 10.54 4.14
N LEU A 91 4.14 11.56 3.34
CA LEU A 91 3.20 12.69 3.15
C LEU A 91 1.89 12.22 2.52
N ARG A 92 1.95 11.36 1.49
CA ARG A 92 0.75 10.75 0.89
C ARG A 92 -0.05 9.95 1.91
N GLY A 93 0.64 9.11 2.71
CA GLY A 93 0.01 8.31 3.76
C GLY A 93 -0.71 9.17 4.80
N LEU A 94 -0.09 10.26 5.25
CA LEU A 94 -0.71 11.19 6.18
C LEU A 94 -2.05 11.74 5.63
N MET A 95 -2.09 12.12 4.34
CA MET A 95 -3.31 12.60 3.70
C MET A 95 -4.36 11.49 3.58
N TYR A 96 -3.97 10.27 3.22
CA TYR A 96 -4.89 9.13 3.14
C TYR A 96 -5.48 8.78 4.51
N PHE A 97 -4.65 8.67 5.54
CA PHE A 97 -5.14 8.37 6.89
C PHE A 97 -6.04 9.46 7.45
N SER A 98 -5.77 10.73 7.13
CA SER A 98 -6.68 11.83 7.48
C SER A 98 -8.08 11.61 6.89
N ALA A 99 -8.16 11.18 5.63
CA ALA A 99 -9.43 10.88 4.97
C ALA A 99 -10.11 9.62 5.54
N LEU A 100 -9.35 8.55 5.76
CA LEU A 100 -9.84 7.28 6.32
C LEU A 100 -10.40 7.47 7.75
N TYR A 101 -9.68 8.18 8.61
CA TYR A 101 -10.17 8.49 9.96
C TYR A 101 -11.40 9.38 9.95
N ARG A 102 -11.47 10.36 9.04
CA ARG A 102 -12.68 11.18 8.89
C ARG A 102 -13.88 10.31 8.52
N GLN A 103 -13.72 9.36 7.58
CA GLN A 103 -14.77 8.42 7.20
C GLN A 103 -15.16 7.50 8.37
N PHE A 104 -14.18 6.96 9.10
CA PHE A 104 -14.39 6.12 10.27
C PHE A 104 -15.20 6.85 11.36
N LEU A 105 -14.79 8.05 11.74
CA LEU A 105 -15.46 8.86 12.76
C LEU A 105 -16.87 9.27 12.35
N SER A 106 -17.05 9.62 11.06
CA SER A 106 -18.37 9.95 10.50
C SER A 106 -19.35 8.77 10.58
N ARG A 107 -18.89 7.55 10.29
CA ARG A 107 -19.72 6.34 10.41
C ARG A 107 -20.13 6.04 11.85
N GLN A 108 -19.28 6.38 12.82
CA GLN A 108 -19.58 6.22 14.23
C GLN A 108 -20.43 7.35 14.84
N GLY A 109 -20.69 8.43 14.09
CA GLY A 109 -21.37 9.61 14.61
C GLY A 109 -20.59 10.30 15.74
N THR A 110 -19.25 10.18 15.75
CA THR A 110 -18.40 10.66 16.85
C THR A 110 -18.14 12.15 16.72
N ASP A 111 -18.36 12.89 17.83
CA ASP A 111 -18.00 14.30 17.94
C ASP A 111 -16.57 14.47 18.46
N LEU A 112 -15.69 14.96 17.60
CA LEU A 112 -14.28 15.24 17.93
C LEU A 112 -14.10 16.40 18.92
N TYR A 113 -15.12 17.26 19.08
CA TYR A 113 -15.08 18.42 19.97
C TYR A 113 -15.63 18.11 21.36
N SER A 114 -16.05 16.86 21.59
CA SER A 114 -16.46 16.42 22.92
C SER A 114 -15.25 16.38 23.87
N SER A 115 -15.49 16.49 25.18
CA SER A 115 -14.44 16.37 26.21
C SER A 115 -13.96 14.93 26.45
N SER A 116 -14.60 13.95 25.84
CA SER A 116 -14.27 12.53 25.99
C SER A 116 -13.18 12.13 24.97
N LEU A 117 -12.22 11.31 25.41
CA LEU A 117 -11.20 10.76 24.53
C LEU A 117 -11.83 9.86 23.45
N VAL A 118 -11.68 10.25 22.21
CA VAL A 118 -12.09 9.46 21.06
C VAL A 118 -10.99 8.45 20.73
N LYS A 119 -11.31 7.15 20.78
CA LYS A 119 -10.38 6.08 20.38
C LYS A 119 -10.55 5.81 18.89
N ILE A 120 -9.42 5.64 18.22
CA ILE A 120 -9.34 5.32 16.78
C ILE A 120 -8.49 4.07 16.58
N PRO A 121 -8.67 3.32 15.49
CA PRO A 121 -7.79 2.19 15.15
C PRO A 121 -6.34 2.64 15.00
N SER A 122 -5.40 1.78 15.38
CA SER A 122 -3.97 2.06 15.20
C SER A 122 -3.61 2.07 13.71
N PRO A 123 -2.91 3.09 13.21
CA PRO A 123 -2.56 3.17 11.79
C PRO A 123 -1.35 2.29 11.45
N ARG A 124 -1.42 1.62 10.30
CA ARG A 124 -0.29 0.89 9.72
C ARG A 124 -0.14 1.21 8.24
N TYR A 125 1.00 1.75 7.86
CA TYR A 125 1.29 2.13 6.49
C TYR A 125 2.39 1.27 5.87
N VAL A 126 2.04 0.54 4.82
CA VAL A 126 2.93 -0.39 4.11
C VAL A 126 2.97 -0.04 2.63
N VAL A 127 4.18 0.01 2.08
CA VAL A 127 4.44 0.22 0.65
C VAL A 127 5.12 -1.02 0.10
N PHE A 128 4.52 -1.63 -0.91
CA PHE A 128 5.08 -2.75 -1.66
C PHE A 128 5.81 -2.22 -2.88
N TYR A 129 7.13 -2.25 -2.84
CA TYR A 129 7.96 -1.74 -3.91
C TYR A 129 8.42 -2.85 -4.84
N ASN A 130 8.13 -2.70 -6.13
CA ASN A 130 8.61 -3.59 -7.18
C ASN A 130 9.30 -2.84 -8.33
N GLY A 131 9.93 -1.71 -8.07
CA GLY A 131 10.66 -0.92 -9.07
C GLY A 131 12.02 -1.51 -9.43
N LEU A 132 12.73 -0.81 -10.33
CA LEU A 132 14.05 -1.23 -10.83
C LEU A 132 15.21 -0.72 -9.98
N ARG A 133 14.99 0.35 -9.18
CA ARG A 133 16.02 0.84 -8.27
C ARG A 133 16.28 -0.20 -7.19
N GLU A 134 17.53 -0.51 -6.93
CA GLU A 134 17.89 -1.39 -5.82
C GLU A 134 17.53 -0.75 -4.49
N LEU A 135 16.75 -1.47 -3.70
CA LEU A 135 16.39 -1.14 -2.33
C LEU A 135 16.66 -2.36 -1.44
N PRO A 136 16.94 -2.14 -0.13
CA PRO A 136 17.00 -3.25 0.82
C PRO A 136 15.65 -3.96 0.90
N ASP A 137 15.63 -5.14 1.50
CA ASP A 137 14.40 -5.92 1.65
C ASP A 137 13.32 -5.16 2.39
N VAL A 138 13.70 -4.45 3.46
CA VAL A 138 12.81 -3.58 4.23
C VAL A 138 13.50 -2.25 4.49
N SER A 139 12.77 -1.16 4.32
CA SER A 139 13.22 0.19 4.67
C SER A 139 12.07 1.02 5.22
N LYS A 140 12.40 2.17 5.83
CA LYS A 140 11.41 3.13 6.32
C LYS A 140 11.64 4.48 5.66
N LEU A 141 10.55 5.09 5.23
CA LEU A 141 10.51 6.49 4.83
C LEU A 141 9.88 7.30 5.96
N ARG A 142 10.42 8.46 6.25
CA ARG A 142 9.98 9.32 7.36
C ARG A 142 9.37 10.60 6.82
N LEU A 143 8.34 11.09 7.46
CA LEU A 143 7.74 12.37 7.11
C LEU A 143 8.70 13.53 7.42
N SER A 144 9.47 13.41 8.51
CA SER A 144 10.46 14.41 8.92
C SER A 144 11.53 14.68 7.86
N ASP A 145 11.81 13.71 6.96
CA ASP A 145 12.73 13.90 5.83
C ASP A 145 12.22 14.94 4.81
N ALA A 146 10.92 15.28 4.85
CA ALA A 146 10.29 16.27 3.97
C ALA A 146 10.17 17.66 4.62
N PHE A 147 10.58 17.85 5.86
CA PHE A 147 10.46 19.14 6.54
C PHE A 147 11.55 20.10 6.03
N GLU A 148 11.15 21.33 5.71
CA GLU A 148 12.08 22.37 5.25
C GLU A 148 13.13 22.71 6.32
N ILE A 149 12.72 22.66 7.58
CA ILE A 149 13.59 22.81 8.75
C ILE A 149 13.64 21.46 9.46
N PRO A 150 14.84 20.85 9.63
CA PRO A 150 14.96 19.58 10.32
C PRO A 150 14.35 19.62 11.73
N ASP A 151 13.44 18.71 12.01
CA ASP A 151 12.87 18.54 13.35
C ASP A 151 13.68 17.49 14.11
N VAL A 152 14.29 17.93 15.22
CA VAL A 152 15.07 17.08 16.12
C VAL A 152 14.27 16.61 17.33
N SER A 153 13.05 17.14 17.53
CA SER A 153 12.18 16.77 18.65
C SER A 153 11.55 15.38 18.48
N GLY A 154 11.23 15.02 17.24
CA GLY A 154 10.48 13.80 16.92
C GLY A 154 9.04 13.82 17.42
N GLU A 155 8.52 14.98 17.81
CA GLU A 155 7.15 15.13 18.33
C GLU A 155 6.09 14.83 17.26
N PHE A 156 6.42 15.08 15.98
CA PHE A 156 5.53 14.77 14.87
C PHE A 156 6.25 13.91 13.83
N GLU A 157 6.15 12.60 13.98
CA GLU A 157 6.71 11.65 13.03
C GLU A 157 5.63 10.72 12.47
N TRP A 158 5.69 10.50 11.16
CA TRP A 158 4.89 9.54 10.43
C TRP A 158 5.78 8.73 9.50
N THR A 159 5.64 7.42 9.53
CA THR A 159 6.51 6.53 8.75
C THR A 159 5.73 5.64 7.81
N ALA A 160 6.28 5.40 6.61
CA ALA A 160 5.87 4.33 5.71
C ALA A 160 6.93 3.21 5.74
N THR A 161 6.50 1.97 5.98
CA THR A 161 7.38 0.80 5.87
C THR A 161 7.34 0.29 4.43
N VAL A 162 8.51 0.25 3.79
CA VAL A 162 8.66 -0.19 2.39
C VAL A 162 9.21 -1.61 2.38
N TYR A 163 8.47 -2.53 1.78
CA TYR A 163 8.91 -3.89 1.49
C TYR A 163 9.27 -4.02 0.01
N ASN A 164 10.50 -4.43 -0.28
CA ASN A 164 10.94 -4.74 -1.62
C ASN A 164 10.37 -6.11 -2.02
N VAL A 165 9.36 -6.12 -2.88
CA VAL A 165 8.66 -7.34 -3.34
C VAL A 165 9.08 -7.76 -4.74
N ASN A 166 10.29 -7.42 -5.16
CA ASN A 166 10.89 -8.02 -6.34
C ASN A 166 11.20 -9.51 -6.08
N ALA A 167 11.23 -10.32 -7.13
CA ALA A 167 11.58 -11.73 -7.01
C ALA A 167 12.94 -11.93 -6.31
N GLY A 168 13.01 -12.90 -5.41
CA GLY A 168 14.19 -13.18 -4.60
C GLY A 168 14.38 -12.26 -3.37
N ARG A 169 13.47 -11.31 -3.11
CA ARG A 169 13.49 -10.44 -1.94
C ARG A 169 12.47 -10.89 -0.90
N ASN A 170 12.72 -10.57 0.38
CA ASN A 170 11.84 -10.90 1.51
C ASN A 170 11.37 -12.38 1.52
N PRO A 171 12.26 -13.38 1.50
CA PRO A 171 11.91 -14.79 1.32
C PRO A 171 10.88 -15.28 2.36
N ALA A 172 10.96 -14.88 3.62
CA ALA A 172 10.02 -15.30 4.66
C ALA A 172 8.58 -14.83 4.39
N ILE A 173 8.40 -13.61 3.84
CA ILE A 173 7.09 -13.10 3.46
C ILE A 173 6.58 -13.85 2.22
N MET A 174 7.45 -14.08 1.24
CA MET A 174 7.10 -14.81 0.01
C MET A 174 6.70 -16.26 0.28
N GLU A 175 7.40 -16.95 1.20
CA GLU A 175 7.04 -18.30 1.64
C GLU A 175 5.69 -18.34 2.36
N SER A 176 5.39 -17.29 3.13
CA SER A 176 4.15 -17.22 3.92
C SER A 176 2.96 -16.68 3.13
N CYS A 177 3.17 -16.03 1.98
CA CYS A 177 2.12 -15.48 1.12
C CYS A 177 2.33 -15.86 -0.35
N ALA A 178 1.77 -17.01 -0.75
CA ALA A 178 1.89 -17.55 -2.11
C ALA A 178 1.38 -16.58 -3.19
N ALA A 179 0.31 -15.83 -2.90
CA ALA A 179 -0.24 -14.85 -3.85
C ALA A 179 0.74 -13.70 -4.11
N LEU A 180 1.49 -13.24 -3.08
CA LEU A 180 2.52 -12.21 -3.25
C LEU A 180 3.72 -12.74 -4.03
N ALA A 181 4.14 -13.97 -3.76
CA ALA A 181 5.23 -14.62 -4.49
C ALA A 181 4.89 -14.74 -5.99
N GLN A 182 3.70 -15.26 -6.31
CA GLN A 182 3.21 -15.37 -7.70
C GLN A 182 3.11 -14.00 -8.39
N TYR A 183 2.67 -12.97 -7.66
CA TYR A 183 2.67 -11.59 -8.17
C TYR A 183 4.09 -11.12 -8.50
N ALA A 184 5.06 -11.33 -7.62
CA ALA A 184 6.46 -10.95 -7.83
C ALA A 184 7.08 -11.65 -9.04
N ASP A 185 6.90 -12.96 -9.16
CA ASP A 185 7.39 -13.79 -10.27
C ASP A 185 6.76 -13.35 -11.60
N PHE A 186 5.46 -13.09 -11.60
CA PHE A 186 4.77 -12.63 -12.78
C PHE A 186 5.27 -11.24 -13.26
N ILE A 187 5.50 -10.30 -12.33
CA ILE A 187 6.07 -9.00 -12.68
C ILE A 187 7.49 -9.14 -13.23
N GLN A 188 8.30 -10.04 -12.69
CA GLN A 188 9.62 -10.32 -13.23
C GLN A 188 9.54 -10.93 -14.64
N TRP A 189 8.69 -11.94 -14.82
CA TRP A 189 8.48 -12.56 -16.13
C TRP A 189 8.04 -11.54 -17.20
N VAL A 190 7.11 -10.63 -16.87
CA VAL A 190 6.70 -9.56 -17.78
C VAL A 190 7.86 -8.64 -18.13
N ARG A 191 8.75 -8.31 -17.20
CA ARG A 191 9.93 -7.48 -17.49
C ARG A 191 10.91 -8.15 -18.44
N GLU A 192 11.17 -9.43 -18.21
CA GLU A 192 12.11 -10.22 -19.04
C GLU A 192 11.58 -10.45 -20.45
N ASN A 193 10.26 -10.47 -20.63
CA ASN A 193 9.62 -10.76 -21.91
C ASN A 193 8.96 -9.53 -22.56
N SER A 194 9.08 -8.34 -21.98
CA SER A 194 8.39 -7.13 -22.48
C SER A 194 8.79 -6.72 -23.90
N GLU A 195 10.01 -7.05 -24.34
CA GLU A 195 10.51 -6.76 -25.70
C GLU A 195 9.95 -7.72 -26.77
N THR A 196 9.44 -8.88 -26.34
CA THR A 196 8.93 -9.93 -27.25
C THR A 196 7.41 -9.97 -27.31
N MET A 197 6.72 -9.26 -26.42
CA MET A 197 5.26 -9.24 -26.42
C MET A 197 4.72 -8.31 -27.53
N PRO A 198 3.83 -8.82 -28.40
CA PRO A 198 3.17 -7.96 -29.39
C PRO A 198 2.32 -6.92 -28.69
N VAL A 199 2.62 -5.65 -28.92
CA VAL A 199 1.74 -4.54 -28.54
C VAL A 199 0.49 -4.65 -29.43
N LYS A 200 -0.64 -5.06 -28.83
CA LYS A 200 -1.95 -5.02 -29.49
C LYS A 200 -2.63 -3.70 -29.21
#